data_05466c201f26ef126a39be79ccdba7f1
#
_entry.id   05466c201f26ef126a39be79ccdba7f1
#
_cell.length_a   1.000
_cell.length_b   1.000
_cell.length_c   1.000
_cell.angle_alpha   90.00
_cell.angle_beta   90.00
_cell.angle_gamma   90.00
#
_symmetry.space_group_name_H-M   'P 1'
#
loop_
_entity.id
_entity.type
_entity.pdbx_description
1 polymer ?
#
loop_
_entity_poly.entity_id
_entity_poly.type
_entity_poly.pdbx_seq_one_letter_code
_entity_poly.pdbx_strand_id
1 'polypeptide(L)'
;MKIGYALGGGVGYGFAHIGVLEILEKYGIKPDIISGTSVGSLIGGLYASGFSAQQIKDLAMQINWDKLLKFTLPKEGLLSLDGLNEIIDKNIKIKNIEETKIKFAVVATDLCDNKEKIFLNGPISSAIRASCSIPGIFTPYKDGTHIYVDGGLVNNLPIKVAFDMGADFVIGVDITAKAFGLRMKQADIFNIVWKSLQVVIQRNTLLENYNALSEKCIVIEPDVSQFNPFDLSKKNEILQKGKEAAEEKVNLILSKLKEKQSLADKIKAFFK
;
A
#
# COMPACT_ATOMS: atom_id res chain seq x y z
N MET A 1 11.82 -11.34 -16.84
CA MET A 1 11.55 -10.00 -16.28
C MET A 1 10.56 -10.15 -15.16
N LYS A 2 10.87 -9.65 -13.98
CA LYS A 2 10.02 -9.68 -12.79
C LYS A 2 9.33 -8.33 -12.59
N ILE A 3 8.02 -8.36 -12.41
CA ILE A 3 7.20 -7.16 -12.19
C ILE A 3 6.95 -7.01 -10.70
N GLY A 4 7.24 -5.82 -10.16
CA GLY A 4 6.91 -5.43 -8.81
C GLY A 4 5.68 -4.54 -8.78
N TYR A 5 4.82 -4.70 -7.76
CA TYR A 5 3.82 -3.71 -7.38
C TYR A 5 4.26 -3.04 -6.08
N ALA A 6 4.22 -1.70 -6.04
CA ALA A 6 4.42 -0.94 -4.82
C ALA A 6 3.12 -0.21 -4.49
N LEU A 7 2.47 -0.60 -3.38
CA LEU A 7 1.16 -0.10 -2.98
C LEU A 7 1.31 0.86 -1.79
N GLY A 8 1.00 2.12 -2.02
CA GLY A 8 1.14 3.18 -1.03
C GLY A 8 0.09 3.18 0.08
N GLY A 9 0.40 3.85 1.19
CA GLY A 9 -0.52 4.12 2.28
C GLY A 9 -1.56 5.18 1.95
N GLY A 10 -2.67 5.29 2.74
CA GLY A 10 -3.68 6.31 2.53
C GLY A 10 -5.08 6.01 3.10
N VAL A 11 -5.19 5.22 4.15
CA VAL A 11 -6.46 4.93 4.87
C VAL A 11 -7.55 4.44 3.90
N GLY A 12 -8.74 5.05 3.91
CA GLY A 12 -9.88 4.69 3.05
C GLY A 12 -9.65 4.89 1.56
N TYR A 13 -8.63 5.65 1.14
CA TYR A 13 -8.24 5.69 -0.27
C TYR A 13 -7.75 4.34 -0.80
N GLY A 14 -7.50 3.36 0.08
CA GLY A 14 -7.14 1.98 -0.28
C GLY A 14 -8.13 1.29 -1.22
N PHE A 15 -9.40 1.72 -1.30
CA PHE A 15 -10.33 1.23 -2.30
C PHE A 15 -9.87 1.52 -3.74
N ALA A 16 -9.07 2.58 -3.97
CA ALA A 16 -8.48 2.85 -5.27
C ALA A 16 -7.46 1.77 -5.68
N HIS A 17 -6.69 1.19 -4.74
CA HIS A 17 -5.82 0.04 -5.05
C HIS A 17 -6.60 -1.13 -5.65
N ILE A 18 -7.80 -1.42 -5.10
CA ILE A 18 -8.63 -2.50 -5.63
C ILE A 18 -9.03 -2.21 -7.08
N GLY A 19 -9.44 -0.96 -7.37
CA GLY A 19 -9.75 -0.54 -8.74
C GLY A 19 -8.57 -0.66 -9.70
N VAL A 20 -7.37 -0.28 -9.26
CA VAL A 20 -6.13 -0.46 -10.04
C VAL A 20 -5.86 -1.93 -10.30
N LEU A 21 -5.95 -2.79 -9.28
CA LEU A 21 -5.72 -4.23 -9.43
C LEU A 21 -6.72 -4.88 -10.38
N GLU A 22 -8.02 -4.50 -10.36
CA GLU A 22 -9.02 -5.00 -11.31
C GLU A 22 -8.62 -4.70 -12.77
N ILE A 23 -8.07 -3.52 -13.04
CA ILE A 23 -7.63 -3.15 -14.40
C ILE A 23 -6.35 -3.89 -14.77
N LEU A 24 -5.35 -3.96 -13.88
CA LEU A 24 -4.11 -4.69 -14.16
C LEU A 24 -4.39 -6.18 -14.42
N GLU A 25 -5.29 -6.82 -13.65
CA GLU A 25 -5.74 -8.19 -13.91
C GLU A 25 -6.43 -8.35 -15.26
N LYS A 26 -7.33 -7.42 -15.62
CA LYS A 26 -8.06 -7.42 -16.90
C LYS A 26 -7.10 -7.42 -18.11
N TYR A 27 -5.95 -6.74 -17.98
CA TYR A 27 -4.93 -6.70 -19.02
C TYR A 27 -3.83 -7.76 -18.86
N GLY A 28 -4.00 -8.72 -17.94
CA GLY A 28 -3.06 -9.82 -17.72
C GLY A 28 -1.73 -9.42 -17.12
N ILE A 29 -1.62 -8.21 -16.55
CA ILE A 29 -0.43 -7.73 -15.87
C ILE A 29 -0.45 -8.29 -14.45
N LYS A 30 0.53 -9.14 -14.11
CA LYS A 30 0.61 -9.82 -12.81
C LYS A 30 1.95 -9.52 -12.14
N PRO A 31 1.98 -9.30 -10.82
CA PRO A 31 3.23 -9.06 -10.10
C PRO A 31 3.91 -10.37 -9.70
N ASP A 32 5.24 -10.36 -9.71
CA ASP A 32 6.09 -11.38 -9.09
C ASP A 32 6.43 -10.97 -7.64
N ILE A 33 6.35 -9.68 -7.34
CA ILE A 33 6.75 -9.06 -6.09
C ILE A 33 5.73 -7.98 -5.72
N ILE A 34 5.37 -7.90 -4.44
CA ILE A 34 4.53 -6.82 -3.90
C ILE A 34 5.22 -6.22 -2.69
N SER A 35 5.31 -4.92 -2.64
CA SER A 35 5.65 -4.15 -1.44
C SER A 35 4.48 -3.25 -1.06
N GLY A 36 4.19 -3.13 0.22
CA GLY A 36 3.05 -2.35 0.67
C GLY A 36 3.29 -1.59 1.96
N THR A 37 2.68 -0.42 2.07
CA THR A 37 2.66 0.42 3.27
C THR A 37 1.23 0.68 3.70
N SER A 38 0.93 0.57 5.00
CA SER A 38 -0.38 0.88 5.58
C SER A 38 -1.51 0.11 4.85
N VAL A 39 -2.57 0.76 4.40
CA VAL A 39 -3.64 0.12 3.62
C VAL A 39 -3.10 -0.58 2.37
N GLY A 40 -2.01 -0.10 1.77
CA GLY A 40 -1.33 -0.78 0.66
C GLY A 40 -0.76 -2.13 1.08
N SER A 41 -0.28 -2.28 2.33
CA SER A 41 0.15 -3.57 2.87
C SER A 41 -1.03 -4.52 3.10
N LEU A 42 -2.19 -4.02 3.51
CA LEU A 42 -3.40 -4.83 3.66
C LEU A 42 -3.89 -5.38 2.32
N ILE A 43 -4.07 -4.51 1.33
CA ILE A 43 -4.52 -4.91 -0.02
C ILE A 43 -3.46 -5.82 -0.68
N GLY A 44 -2.17 -5.43 -0.58
CA GLY A 44 -1.06 -6.22 -1.10
C GLY A 44 -0.92 -7.59 -0.46
N GLY A 45 -1.13 -7.69 0.85
CA GLY A 45 -1.08 -8.95 1.60
C GLY A 45 -2.20 -9.92 1.21
N LEU A 46 -3.43 -9.42 1.04
CA LEU A 46 -4.54 -10.22 0.50
C LEU A 46 -4.21 -10.72 -0.92
N TYR A 47 -3.74 -9.83 -1.78
CA TYR A 47 -3.39 -10.17 -3.17
C TYR A 47 -2.22 -11.16 -3.23
N ALA A 48 -1.16 -10.95 -2.46
CA ALA A 48 -0.01 -11.84 -2.37
C ALA A 48 -0.39 -13.23 -1.85
N SER A 49 -1.40 -13.31 -0.98
CA SER A 49 -1.94 -14.57 -0.46
C SER A 49 -2.80 -15.33 -1.49
N GLY A 50 -3.09 -14.70 -2.65
CA GLY A 50 -3.76 -15.32 -3.78
C GLY A 50 -5.23 -14.95 -3.95
N PHE A 51 -5.70 -13.89 -3.30
CA PHE A 51 -7.01 -13.29 -3.62
C PHE A 51 -6.94 -12.57 -4.96
N SER A 52 -8.00 -12.65 -5.76
CA SER A 52 -8.19 -11.77 -6.91
C SER A 52 -8.65 -10.39 -6.46
N ALA A 53 -8.50 -9.38 -7.33
CA ALA A 53 -9.01 -8.04 -7.07
C ALA A 53 -10.52 -8.05 -6.75
N GLN A 54 -11.31 -8.89 -7.44
CA GLN A 54 -12.74 -9.04 -7.17
C GLN A 54 -13.00 -9.62 -5.77
N GLN A 55 -12.25 -10.65 -5.33
CA GLN A 55 -12.40 -11.23 -3.99
C GLN A 55 -12.03 -10.23 -2.89
N ILE A 56 -10.99 -9.41 -3.12
CA ILE A 56 -10.60 -8.34 -2.19
C ILE A 56 -11.73 -7.30 -2.10
N LYS A 57 -12.31 -6.91 -3.24
CA LYS A 57 -13.45 -6.00 -3.31
C LYS A 57 -14.64 -6.54 -2.51
N ASP A 58 -15.04 -7.78 -2.76
CA ASP A 58 -16.18 -8.40 -2.10
C ASP A 58 -15.97 -8.44 -0.59
N LEU A 59 -14.78 -8.79 -0.12
CA LEU A 59 -14.40 -8.76 1.29
C LEU A 59 -14.47 -7.34 1.86
N ALA A 60 -13.84 -6.36 1.20
CA ALA A 60 -13.78 -4.98 1.66
C ALA A 60 -15.17 -4.31 1.71
N MET A 61 -16.09 -4.69 0.81
CA MET A 61 -17.46 -4.18 0.79
C MET A 61 -18.33 -4.77 1.90
N GLN A 62 -18.07 -6.01 2.34
CA GLN A 62 -18.81 -6.69 3.41
C GLN A 62 -18.36 -6.28 4.82
N ILE A 63 -17.12 -5.78 4.96
CA ILE A 63 -16.59 -5.37 6.26
C ILE A 63 -17.39 -4.17 6.79
N ASN A 64 -17.87 -4.31 8.02
CA ASN A 64 -18.40 -3.19 8.79
C ASN A 64 -17.24 -2.51 9.52
N TRP A 65 -16.64 -1.51 8.86
CA TRP A 65 -15.46 -0.81 9.35
C TRP A 65 -15.70 -0.11 10.70
N ASP A 66 -16.91 0.40 10.95
CA ASP A 66 -17.26 1.08 12.23
C ASP A 66 -17.18 0.11 13.41
N LYS A 67 -17.48 -1.18 13.18
CA LYS A 67 -17.38 -2.21 14.22
C LYS A 67 -15.98 -2.71 14.47
N LEU A 68 -15.04 -2.49 13.54
CA LEU A 68 -13.65 -2.91 13.68
C LEU A 68 -12.84 -1.98 14.57
N LEU A 69 -13.20 -0.72 14.57
CA LEU A 69 -12.51 0.33 15.31
C LEU A 69 -13.08 0.36 16.74
N LYS A 70 -12.42 -0.32 17.67
CA LYS A 70 -12.78 -0.29 19.09
C LYS A 70 -12.09 0.90 19.76
N PHE A 71 -12.86 1.75 20.44
CA PHE A 71 -12.31 2.80 21.29
C PHE A 71 -11.44 2.16 22.40
N THR A 72 -10.26 2.72 22.60
CA THR A 72 -9.36 2.33 23.70
C THR A 72 -9.23 3.48 24.70
N LEU A 73 -8.71 3.18 25.89
CA LEU A 73 -8.29 4.24 26.81
C LEU A 73 -7.16 5.04 26.13
N PRO A 74 -7.22 6.38 26.07
CA PRO A 74 -6.34 7.22 25.24
C PRO A 74 -4.91 7.38 25.81
N LYS A 75 -4.27 6.27 26.21
CA LYS A 75 -2.88 6.29 26.65
C LYS A 75 -1.89 6.10 25.51
N GLU A 76 -2.23 5.30 24.50
CA GLU A 76 -1.31 4.93 23.42
C GLU A 76 -1.91 5.13 22.02
N GLY A 77 -3.22 5.39 21.92
CA GLY A 77 -3.98 5.60 20.70
C GLY A 77 -5.46 5.67 21.01
N LEU A 78 -6.24 6.26 20.11
CA LEU A 78 -7.69 6.41 20.30
C LEU A 78 -8.45 5.14 19.94
N LEU A 79 -7.93 4.35 18.99
CA LEU A 79 -8.60 3.18 18.41
C LEU A 79 -7.64 1.97 18.39
N SER A 80 -8.17 0.76 18.64
CA SER A 80 -7.43 -0.49 18.41
C SER A 80 -7.66 -1.03 17.00
N LEU A 81 -6.60 -1.62 16.43
CA LEU A 81 -6.65 -2.39 15.18
C LEU A 81 -6.78 -3.91 15.41
N ASP A 82 -7.12 -4.37 16.61
CA ASP A 82 -7.23 -5.82 16.89
C ASP A 82 -8.29 -6.50 16.00
N GLY A 83 -9.38 -5.80 15.70
CA GLY A 83 -10.37 -6.27 14.73
C GLY A 83 -9.82 -6.46 13.31
N LEU A 84 -8.80 -5.71 12.91
CA LEU A 84 -8.13 -5.90 11.62
C LEU A 84 -7.38 -7.23 11.59
N ASN A 85 -6.64 -7.56 12.68
CA ASN A 85 -5.96 -8.86 12.80
C ASN A 85 -6.96 -10.02 12.70
N GLU A 86 -8.10 -9.95 13.42
CA GLU A 86 -9.14 -10.97 13.37
C GLU A 86 -9.65 -11.20 11.94
N ILE A 87 -9.83 -10.12 11.15
CA ILE A 87 -10.24 -10.24 9.75
C ILE A 87 -9.16 -10.86 8.90
N ILE A 88 -7.92 -10.42 9.04
CA ILE A 88 -6.79 -10.98 8.29
C ILE A 88 -6.66 -12.47 8.60
N ASP A 89 -6.61 -12.85 9.87
CA ASP A 89 -6.43 -14.23 10.32
C ASP A 89 -7.59 -15.15 9.91
N LYS A 90 -8.82 -14.61 9.85
CA LYS A 90 -10.00 -15.36 9.40
C LYS A 90 -10.01 -15.62 7.89
N ASN A 91 -9.53 -14.66 7.09
CA ASN A 91 -9.65 -14.72 5.64
C ASN A 91 -8.37 -15.23 4.97
N ILE A 92 -7.18 -14.87 5.47
CA ILE A 92 -5.91 -15.35 4.94
C ILE A 92 -5.54 -16.67 5.61
N LYS A 93 -5.50 -17.76 4.82
CA LYS A 93 -5.10 -19.09 5.32
C LYS A 93 -3.61 -19.21 5.58
N ILE A 94 -2.80 -18.47 4.84
CA ILE A 94 -1.34 -18.37 4.97
C ILE A 94 -1.04 -17.54 6.22
N LYS A 95 -0.16 -18.03 7.07
CA LYS A 95 0.15 -17.35 8.34
C LYS A 95 1.34 -16.42 8.25
N ASN A 96 2.34 -16.77 7.46
CA ASN A 96 3.60 -16.05 7.37
C ASN A 96 3.79 -15.40 6.00
N ILE A 97 4.52 -14.29 5.97
CA ILE A 97 4.81 -13.51 4.75
C ILE A 97 5.55 -14.37 3.73
N GLU A 98 6.55 -15.15 4.16
CA GLU A 98 7.37 -16.01 3.30
C GLU A 98 6.61 -17.15 2.63
N GLU A 99 5.40 -17.46 3.10
CA GLU A 99 4.52 -18.49 2.55
C GLU A 99 3.58 -17.96 1.47
N THR A 100 3.57 -16.62 1.22
CA THR A 100 2.68 -16.02 0.23
C THR A 100 3.00 -16.49 -1.19
N LYS A 101 1.98 -16.59 -2.04
CA LYS A 101 2.12 -17.04 -3.44
C LYS A 101 2.97 -16.09 -4.28
N ILE A 102 2.92 -14.79 -3.96
CA ILE A 102 3.71 -13.73 -4.57
C ILE A 102 4.64 -13.20 -3.49
N LYS A 103 5.93 -12.98 -3.79
CA LYS A 103 6.87 -12.41 -2.82
C LYS A 103 6.33 -11.10 -2.26
N PHE A 104 6.26 -10.99 -0.94
CA PHE A 104 5.62 -9.87 -0.28
C PHE A 104 6.52 -9.20 0.76
N ALA A 105 6.44 -7.88 0.85
CA ALA A 105 7.06 -7.07 1.89
C ALA A 105 6.07 -6.07 2.48
N VAL A 106 6.16 -5.88 3.78
CA VAL A 106 5.40 -4.88 4.52
C VAL A 106 6.34 -3.87 5.13
N VAL A 107 6.04 -2.58 4.93
CA VAL A 107 6.83 -1.48 5.49
C VAL A 107 6.15 -0.88 6.71
N ALA A 108 6.89 -0.73 7.80
CA ALA A 108 6.49 -0.02 9.02
C ALA A 108 7.61 0.93 9.47
N THR A 109 7.32 1.75 10.46
CA THR A 109 8.30 2.62 11.13
C THR A 109 8.62 2.05 12.50
N ASP A 110 9.89 1.82 12.79
CA ASP A 110 10.38 1.45 14.12
C ASP A 110 10.73 2.71 14.90
N LEU A 111 9.96 3.00 15.95
CA LEU A 111 10.17 4.17 16.81
C LEU A 111 11.35 4.01 17.78
N CYS A 112 11.78 2.78 18.05
CA CYS A 112 12.91 2.54 18.95
C CYS A 112 14.24 2.78 18.23
N ASP A 113 14.32 2.35 16.98
CA ASP A 113 15.54 2.49 16.16
C ASP A 113 15.50 3.71 15.22
N ASN A 114 14.39 4.45 15.18
CA ASN A 114 14.17 5.62 14.31
C ASN A 114 14.43 5.33 12.81
N LYS A 115 13.93 4.16 12.33
CA LYS A 115 14.20 3.72 10.95
C LYS A 115 13.02 2.99 10.32
N GLU A 116 13.14 2.79 9.02
CA GLU A 116 12.28 1.88 8.27
C GLU A 116 12.44 0.44 8.77
N LYS A 117 11.31 -0.24 8.95
CA LYS A 117 11.26 -1.68 9.17
C LYS A 117 10.57 -2.34 7.99
N ILE A 118 11.29 -3.24 7.32
CA ILE A 118 10.76 -4.06 6.24
C ILE A 118 10.56 -5.47 6.78
N PHE A 119 9.30 -5.93 6.80
CA PHE A 119 8.95 -7.30 7.15
C PHE A 119 8.93 -8.15 5.87
N LEU A 120 9.81 -9.15 5.79
CA LEU A 120 9.92 -10.11 4.69
C LEU A 120 9.53 -11.52 5.11
N ASN A 121 9.34 -11.74 6.41
CA ASN A 121 8.98 -13.01 7.01
C ASN A 121 8.20 -12.79 8.31
N GLY A 122 7.67 -13.87 8.88
CA GLY A 122 6.89 -13.87 10.10
C GLY A 122 5.40 -13.59 9.88
N PRO A 123 4.62 -13.41 10.97
CA PRO A 123 3.16 -13.34 10.92
C PRO A 123 2.66 -12.17 10.07
N ILE A 124 1.90 -12.48 9.02
CA ILE A 124 1.41 -11.49 8.04
C ILE A 124 0.45 -10.49 8.69
N SER A 125 -0.43 -10.93 9.61
CA SER A 125 -1.37 -10.06 10.31
C SER A 125 -0.66 -9.06 11.22
N SER A 126 0.38 -9.50 11.93
CA SER A 126 1.19 -8.64 12.78
C SER A 126 1.93 -7.57 11.99
N ALA A 127 2.54 -7.95 10.87
CA ALA A 127 3.26 -7.01 10.01
C ALA A 127 2.32 -5.95 9.39
N ILE A 128 1.15 -6.38 8.88
CA ILE A 128 0.14 -5.46 8.33
C ILE A 128 -0.37 -4.53 9.44
N ARG A 129 -0.66 -5.07 10.64
CA ARG A 129 -1.08 -4.25 11.79
C ARG A 129 -0.04 -3.20 12.14
N ALA A 130 1.24 -3.58 12.23
CA ALA A 130 2.33 -2.64 12.49
C ALA A 130 2.34 -1.51 11.44
N SER A 131 2.23 -1.87 10.17
CA SER A 131 2.20 -0.94 9.04
C SER A 131 0.98 -0.01 9.02
N CYS A 132 -0.15 -0.43 9.59
CA CYS A 132 -1.39 0.35 9.64
C CYS A 132 -1.56 1.17 10.94
N SER A 133 -0.61 1.11 11.88
CA SER A 133 -0.71 1.77 13.19
C SER A 133 -0.39 3.26 13.11
N ILE A 134 -1.34 4.08 12.60
CA ILE A 134 -1.17 5.54 12.44
C ILE A 134 -1.00 6.20 13.81
N PRO A 135 0.12 6.93 14.04
CA PRO A 135 0.40 7.59 15.32
C PRO A 135 -0.72 8.53 15.77
N GLY A 136 -1.10 8.44 17.04
CA GLY A 136 -2.15 9.26 17.64
C GLY A 136 -3.59 8.81 17.30
N ILE A 137 -3.77 8.00 16.26
CA ILE A 137 -5.07 7.44 15.85
C ILE A 137 -5.19 6.00 16.33
N PHE A 138 -4.28 5.15 15.91
CA PHE A 138 -4.27 3.74 16.27
C PHE A 138 -3.20 3.39 17.29
N THR A 139 -3.47 2.37 18.10
CA THR A 139 -2.48 1.84 19.04
C THR A 139 -1.28 1.30 18.28
N PRO A 140 -0.03 1.63 18.69
CA PRO A 140 1.18 1.08 18.09
C PRO A 140 1.22 -0.45 18.24
N TYR A 141 1.90 -1.11 17.30
CA TYR A 141 2.20 -2.53 17.44
C TYR A 141 3.50 -2.72 18.21
N LYS A 142 3.47 -3.56 19.26
CA LYS A 142 4.63 -3.86 20.09
C LYS A 142 5.07 -5.30 19.86
N ASP A 143 6.38 -5.48 19.65
CA ASP A 143 7.03 -6.78 19.50
C ASP A 143 8.35 -6.78 20.26
N GLY A 144 8.37 -7.48 21.40
CA GLY A 144 9.49 -7.44 22.33
C GLY A 144 9.80 -6.02 22.80
N THR A 145 11.00 -5.52 22.50
CA THR A 145 11.44 -4.15 22.83
C THR A 145 11.13 -3.11 21.76
N HIS A 146 10.60 -3.53 20.60
CA HIS A 146 10.30 -2.64 19.49
C HIS A 146 8.87 -2.13 19.52
N ILE A 147 8.69 -0.90 19.06
CA ILE A 147 7.40 -0.21 18.92
C ILE A 147 7.28 0.24 17.47
N TYR A 148 6.31 -0.34 16.75
CA TYR A 148 6.08 -0.05 15.35
C TYR A 148 4.84 0.81 15.15
N VAL A 149 4.95 1.76 14.23
CA VAL A 149 3.85 2.58 13.74
C VAL A 149 3.81 2.58 12.22
N ASP A 150 2.83 3.28 11.64
CA ASP A 150 2.58 3.32 10.20
C ASP A 150 3.85 3.63 9.40
N GLY A 151 4.08 2.82 8.36
CA GLY A 151 5.25 2.94 7.50
C GLY A 151 5.28 4.22 6.67
N GLY A 152 4.15 4.88 6.51
CA GLY A 152 4.05 6.13 5.76
C GLY A 152 4.93 7.26 6.29
N LEU A 153 5.33 7.21 7.56
CA LEU A 153 6.27 8.21 8.12
C LEU A 153 7.65 8.15 7.47
N VAL A 154 8.08 7.01 6.99
CA VAL A 154 9.44 6.80 6.43
C VAL A 154 9.40 6.43 4.95
N ASN A 155 8.42 5.64 4.51
CA ASN A 155 8.33 5.19 3.12
C ASN A 155 6.87 4.87 2.77
N ASN A 156 6.15 5.87 2.27
CA ASN A 156 4.72 5.71 1.95
C ASN A 156 4.47 4.91 0.67
N LEU A 157 5.37 5.01 -0.32
CA LEU A 157 5.27 4.29 -1.59
C LEU A 157 6.53 3.45 -1.81
N PRO A 158 6.57 2.17 -1.38
CA PRO A 158 7.80 1.40 -1.23
C PRO A 158 8.33 0.83 -2.55
N ILE A 159 8.57 1.68 -3.56
CA ILE A 159 9.09 1.31 -4.89
C ILE A 159 10.48 0.70 -4.77
N LYS A 160 11.36 1.34 -3.98
CA LYS A 160 12.73 0.86 -3.78
C LYS A 160 12.73 -0.54 -3.15
N VAL A 161 11.84 -0.81 -2.21
CA VAL A 161 11.71 -2.14 -1.58
C VAL A 161 11.39 -3.21 -2.62
N ALA A 162 10.48 -2.94 -3.57
CA ALA A 162 10.19 -3.89 -4.64
C ALA A 162 11.42 -4.15 -5.54
N PHE A 163 12.22 -3.13 -5.84
CA PHE A 163 13.49 -3.31 -6.57
C PHE A 163 14.50 -4.12 -5.77
N ASP A 164 14.68 -3.83 -4.49
CA ASP A 164 15.61 -4.55 -3.60
C ASP A 164 15.21 -6.04 -3.45
N MET A 165 13.93 -6.36 -3.58
CA MET A 165 13.41 -7.74 -3.65
C MET A 165 13.64 -8.42 -5.00
N GLY A 166 14.13 -7.69 -5.99
CA GLY A 166 14.54 -8.21 -7.31
C GLY A 166 13.53 -7.96 -8.44
N ALA A 167 12.68 -6.93 -8.35
CA ALA A 167 11.87 -6.50 -9.48
C ALA A 167 12.73 -5.83 -10.56
N ASP A 168 12.46 -6.15 -11.82
CA ASP A 168 13.09 -5.51 -12.99
C ASP A 168 12.31 -4.24 -13.44
N PHE A 169 11.00 -4.23 -13.14
CA PHE A 169 10.08 -3.15 -13.43
C PHE A 169 9.06 -3.02 -12.32
N VAL A 170 8.76 -1.80 -11.86
CA VAL A 170 7.81 -1.56 -10.78
C VAL A 170 6.63 -0.72 -11.25
N ILE A 171 5.43 -1.14 -10.89
CA ILE A 171 4.20 -0.35 -10.98
C ILE A 171 3.88 0.14 -9.58
N GLY A 172 4.13 1.43 -9.34
CA GLY A 172 3.75 2.10 -8.10
C GLY A 172 2.28 2.55 -8.16
N VAL A 173 1.59 2.51 -7.02
CA VAL A 173 0.25 3.07 -6.90
C VAL A 173 0.26 4.04 -5.73
N ASP A 174 0.31 5.34 -6.04
CA ASP A 174 0.27 6.42 -5.05
C ASP A 174 -1.15 6.98 -4.94
N ILE A 175 -1.88 6.51 -3.94
CA ILE A 175 -3.25 6.96 -3.67
C ILE A 175 -3.32 8.28 -2.91
N THR A 176 -2.19 8.90 -2.60
CA THR A 176 -2.11 10.17 -1.85
C THR A 176 -1.52 11.33 -2.66
N ALA A 177 -0.91 11.07 -3.80
CA ALA A 177 -0.22 12.07 -4.62
C ALA A 177 -1.04 13.34 -4.87
N LYS A 178 -2.33 13.18 -5.22
CA LYS A 178 -3.24 14.31 -5.49
C LYS A 178 -4.08 14.74 -4.28
N ALA A 179 -4.07 13.98 -3.18
CA ALA A 179 -4.93 14.21 -2.01
C ALA A 179 -4.35 15.21 -1.00
N PHE A 180 -3.05 15.41 -0.96
CA PHE A 180 -2.39 16.21 0.06
C PHE A 180 -2.57 17.74 -0.08
N GLY A 181 -3.15 18.24 -1.17
CA GLY A 181 -3.38 19.66 -1.42
C GLY A 181 -4.53 20.29 -0.64
N LEU A 182 -5.34 19.52 0.06
CA LEU A 182 -6.53 20.03 0.74
C LEU A 182 -6.16 20.94 1.92
N ARG A 183 -6.77 22.14 1.95
CA ARG A 183 -6.63 23.05 3.08
C ARG A 183 -7.33 22.49 4.31
N MET A 184 -6.66 22.62 5.47
CA MET A 184 -7.28 22.30 6.76
C MET A 184 -8.47 23.23 7.02
N LYS A 185 -9.65 22.67 7.29
CA LYS A 185 -10.87 23.44 7.54
C LYS A 185 -11.11 23.72 9.02
N GLN A 186 -10.63 22.87 9.90
CA GLN A 186 -10.75 22.98 11.36
C GLN A 186 -9.43 22.64 12.02
N ALA A 187 -9.08 23.39 13.08
CA ALA A 187 -7.80 23.27 13.78
C ALA A 187 -7.97 22.59 15.16
N ASP A 188 -8.71 21.46 15.21
CA ASP A 188 -8.71 20.59 16.38
C ASP A 188 -7.46 19.68 16.40
N ILE A 189 -7.19 19.08 17.55
CA ILE A 189 -5.98 18.27 17.76
C ILE A 189 -5.87 17.10 16.78
N PHE A 190 -6.98 16.44 16.45
CA PHE A 190 -7.00 15.34 15.51
C PHE A 190 -6.58 15.80 14.10
N ASN A 191 -7.21 16.88 13.61
CA ASN A 191 -6.90 17.44 12.29
C ASN A 191 -5.48 17.98 12.21
N ILE A 192 -4.95 18.58 13.28
CA ILE A 192 -3.57 19.07 13.35
C ILE A 192 -2.59 17.90 13.24
N VAL A 193 -2.76 16.84 14.06
CA VAL A 193 -1.89 15.66 14.04
C VAL A 193 -1.96 14.99 12.68
N TRP A 194 -3.16 14.73 12.16
CA TRP A 194 -3.35 14.11 10.85
C TRP A 194 -2.69 14.92 9.73
N LYS A 195 -2.90 16.24 9.71
CA LYS A 195 -2.30 17.11 8.69
C LYS A 195 -0.77 17.16 8.80
N SER A 196 -0.23 17.13 10.01
CA SER A 196 1.21 17.08 10.23
C SER A 196 1.82 15.79 9.68
N LEU A 197 1.17 14.64 9.93
CA LEU A 197 1.57 13.35 9.35
C LEU A 197 1.52 13.39 7.83
N GLN A 198 0.44 13.92 7.23
CA GLN A 198 0.34 14.09 5.79
C GLN A 198 1.48 14.92 5.20
N VAL A 199 1.90 16.01 5.87
CA VAL A 199 3.02 16.86 5.41
C VAL A 199 4.32 16.05 5.42
N VAL A 200 4.59 15.26 6.47
CA VAL A 200 5.78 14.41 6.56
C VAL A 200 5.76 13.35 5.46
N ILE A 201 4.65 12.64 5.31
CA ILE A 201 4.48 11.59 4.29
C ILE A 201 4.72 12.16 2.89
N GLN A 202 4.07 13.29 2.56
CA GLN A 202 4.23 13.94 1.26
C GLN A 202 5.68 14.37 1.02
N ARG A 203 6.33 14.96 2.02
CA ARG A 203 7.71 15.41 1.89
C ARG A 203 8.65 14.23 1.61
N ASN A 204 8.50 13.14 2.34
CA ASN A 204 9.32 11.95 2.14
C ASN A 204 9.10 11.32 0.76
N THR A 205 7.84 11.20 0.32
CA THR A 205 7.52 10.67 -1.03
C THR A 205 8.13 11.53 -2.14
N LEU A 206 8.13 12.87 -2.00
CA LEU A 206 8.75 13.78 -2.96
C LEU A 206 10.29 13.66 -2.99
N LEU A 207 10.93 13.36 -1.85
CA LEU A 207 12.38 13.19 -1.75
C LEU A 207 12.87 11.91 -2.42
N GLU A 208 12.04 10.88 -2.53
CA GLU A 208 12.37 9.60 -3.17
C GLU A 208 12.65 9.71 -4.69
N ASN A 209 12.36 10.88 -5.30
CA ASN A 209 12.67 11.22 -6.70
C ASN A 209 12.45 10.06 -7.70
N TYR A 210 11.21 9.53 -7.73
CA TYR A 210 10.84 8.43 -8.63
C TYR A 210 11.03 8.75 -10.12
N ASN A 211 11.15 10.04 -10.47
CA ASN A 211 11.45 10.45 -11.85
C ASN A 211 12.81 9.93 -12.33
N ALA A 212 13.78 9.76 -11.43
CA ALA A 212 15.07 9.16 -11.77
C ALA A 212 14.96 7.66 -12.12
N LEU A 213 13.84 7.03 -11.78
CA LEU A 213 13.52 5.62 -12.06
C LEU A 213 12.53 5.45 -13.23
N SER A 214 12.21 6.53 -13.97
CA SER A 214 11.17 6.55 -15.02
C SER A 214 11.30 5.46 -16.10
N GLU A 215 12.52 4.98 -16.37
CA GLU A 215 12.76 3.88 -17.29
C GLU A 215 12.36 2.49 -16.71
N LYS A 216 12.27 2.36 -15.40
CA LYS A 216 12.00 1.10 -14.70
C LYS A 216 10.76 1.14 -13.81
N CYS A 217 10.09 2.30 -13.74
CA CYS A 217 8.94 2.50 -12.88
C CYS A 217 7.86 3.34 -13.56
N ILE A 218 6.60 2.97 -13.37
CA ILE A 218 5.44 3.79 -13.69
C ILE A 218 4.61 3.93 -12.43
N VAL A 219 4.23 5.16 -12.08
CA VAL A 219 3.34 5.43 -10.95
C VAL A 219 1.94 5.74 -11.47
N ILE A 220 0.95 5.03 -10.93
CA ILE A 220 -0.48 5.27 -11.11
C ILE A 220 -0.94 6.13 -9.93
N GLU A 221 -1.57 7.27 -10.23
CA GLU A 221 -1.96 8.28 -9.25
C GLU A 221 -3.48 8.55 -9.33
N PRO A 222 -4.32 7.74 -8.66
CA PRO A 222 -5.76 7.96 -8.62
C PRO A 222 -6.10 9.33 -8.04
N ASP A 223 -6.99 10.09 -8.70
CA ASP A 223 -7.44 11.38 -8.16
C ASP A 223 -8.56 11.20 -7.15
N VAL A 224 -8.16 11.06 -5.91
CA VAL A 224 -9.05 10.93 -4.74
C VAL A 224 -9.13 12.20 -3.90
N SER A 225 -8.64 13.34 -4.41
CA SER A 225 -8.52 14.62 -3.71
C SER A 225 -9.85 15.16 -3.16
N GLN A 226 -10.97 14.84 -3.81
CA GLN A 226 -12.31 15.29 -3.40
C GLN A 226 -12.91 14.49 -2.23
N PHE A 227 -12.30 13.36 -1.83
CA PHE A 227 -12.84 12.49 -0.80
C PHE A 227 -12.15 12.69 0.55
N ASN A 228 -12.88 12.44 1.63
CA ASN A 228 -12.28 12.31 2.96
C ASN A 228 -11.85 10.85 3.18
N PRO A 229 -10.57 10.57 3.52
CA PRO A 229 -10.09 9.20 3.72
C PRO A 229 -10.76 8.45 4.86
N PHE A 230 -11.41 9.15 5.78
CA PHE A 230 -12.18 8.56 6.88
C PHE A 230 -13.68 8.37 6.57
N ASP A 231 -14.17 8.88 5.43
CA ASP A 231 -15.53 8.68 4.97
C ASP A 231 -15.64 7.47 4.02
N LEU A 232 -15.93 6.31 4.60
CA LEU A 232 -16.04 5.06 3.85
C LEU A 232 -17.37 4.90 3.10
N SER A 233 -18.29 5.88 3.17
CA SER A 233 -19.50 5.88 2.34
C SER A 233 -19.17 6.04 0.85
N LYS A 234 -18.00 6.60 0.52
CA LYS A 234 -17.51 6.89 -0.83
C LYS A 234 -16.64 5.79 -1.45
N LYS A 235 -16.62 4.61 -0.85
CA LYS A 235 -15.74 3.50 -1.27
C LYS A 235 -15.89 3.11 -2.75
N ASN A 236 -17.11 3.15 -3.31
CA ASN A 236 -17.33 2.83 -4.72
C ASN A 236 -16.75 3.90 -5.66
N GLU A 237 -16.92 5.18 -5.31
CA GLU A 237 -16.37 6.29 -6.10
C GLU A 237 -14.83 6.28 -6.04
N ILE A 238 -14.24 6.02 -4.88
CA ILE A 238 -12.78 5.90 -4.71
C ILE A 238 -12.24 4.72 -5.53
N LEU A 239 -12.90 3.56 -5.49
CA LEU A 239 -12.54 2.40 -6.32
C LEU A 239 -12.58 2.74 -7.81
N GLN A 240 -13.62 3.47 -8.25
CA GLN A 240 -13.74 3.91 -9.64
C GLN A 240 -12.59 4.82 -10.07
N LYS A 241 -12.12 5.72 -9.19
CA LYS A 241 -10.93 6.55 -9.44
C LYS A 241 -9.66 5.71 -9.64
N GLY A 242 -9.53 4.61 -8.92
CA GLY A 242 -8.45 3.64 -9.14
C GLY A 242 -8.49 3.03 -10.54
N LYS A 243 -9.68 2.63 -11.01
CA LYS A 243 -9.84 2.08 -12.37
C LYS A 243 -9.48 3.11 -13.44
N GLU A 244 -10.01 4.32 -13.33
CA GLU A 244 -9.77 5.42 -14.28
C GLU A 244 -8.25 5.69 -14.42
N ALA A 245 -7.56 5.85 -13.30
CA ALA A 245 -6.12 6.10 -13.31
C ALA A 245 -5.30 4.95 -13.90
N ALA A 246 -5.73 3.71 -13.66
CA ALA A 246 -5.06 2.54 -14.25
C ALA A 246 -5.31 2.42 -15.75
N GLU A 247 -6.55 2.65 -16.24
CA GLU A 247 -6.87 2.65 -17.68
C GLU A 247 -6.06 3.72 -18.42
N GLU A 248 -5.84 4.92 -17.84
CA GLU A 248 -5.00 5.97 -18.44
C GLU A 248 -3.55 5.52 -18.63
N LYS A 249 -3.01 4.69 -17.74
CA LYS A 249 -1.60 4.27 -17.75
C LYS A 249 -1.35 2.91 -18.40
N VAL A 250 -2.37 2.07 -18.58
CA VAL A 250 -2.21 0.66 -18.98
C VAL A 250 -1.49 0.50 -20.32
N ASN A 251 -1.78 1.33 -21.31
CA ASN A 251 -1.12 1.25 -22.60
C ASN A 251 0.38 1.57 -22.51
N LEU A 252 0.75 2.56 -21.68
CA LEU A 252 2.15 2.90 -21.43
C LEU A 252 2.85 1.74 -20.68
N ILE A 253 2.19 1.14 -19.69
CA ILE A 253 2.73 -0.02 -18.97
C ILE A 253 2.98 -1.17 -19.95
N LEU A 254 2.00 -1.52 -20.79
CA LEU A 254 2.13 -2.62 -21.76
C LEU A 254 3.24 -2.37 -22.78
N SER A 255 3.41 -1.11 -23.25
CA SER A 255 4.51 -0.79 -24.17
C SER A 255 5.87 -0.97 -23.52
N LYS A 256 6.04 -0.47 -22.28
CA LYS A 256 7.30 -0.62 -21.52
C LYS A 256 7.64 -2.09 -21.21
N LEU A 257 6.63 -2.90 -20.88
CA LEU A 257 6.83 -4.33 -20.64
C LEU A 257 7.30 -5.05 -21.91
N LYS A 258 6.70 -4.75 -23.08
CA LYS A 258 7.10 -5.31 -24.38
C LYS A 258 8.53 -4.91 -24.79
N GLU A 259 8.89 -3.63 -24.64
CA GLU A 259 10.22 -3.12 -24.93
C GLU A 259 11.30 -3.87 -24.12
N LYS A 260 11.07 -4.02 -22.80
CA LYS A 260 12.01 -4.71 -21.90
C LYS A 260 12.12 -6.20 -22.21
N GLN A 261 11.01 -6.85 -22.56
CA GLN A 261 11.02 -8.26 -22.94
C GLN A 261 11.82 -8.48 -24.24
N SER A 262 11.58 -7.66 -25.27
CA SER A 262 12.34 -7.68 -26.53
C SER A 262 13.85 -7.46 -26.31
N LEU A 263 14.23 -6.52 -25.43
CA LEU A 263 15.62 -6.27 -25.12
C LEU A 263 16.26 -7.48 -24.40
N ALA A 264 15.57 -8.06 -23.44
CA ALA A 264 16.05 -9.25 -22.73
C ALA A 264 16.25 -10.45 -23.68
N ASP A 265 15.35 -10.64 -24.65
CA ASP A 265 15.45 -11.72 -25.64
C ASP A 265 16.61 -11.48 -26.61
N LYS A 266 16.86 -10.24 -27.04
CA LYS A 266 18.03 -9.87 -27.85
C LYS A 266 19.35 -10.13 -27.12
N ILE A 267 19.44 -9.76 -25.84
CA ILE A 267 20.62 -10.02 -25.01
C ILE A 267 20.87 -11.52 -24.89
N LYS A 268 19.82 -12.33 -24.59
CA LYS A 268 19.97 -13.79 -24.53
C LYS A 268 20.39 -14.42 -25.85
N ALA A 269 19.95 -13.86 -26.98
CA ALA A 269 20.35 -14.33 -28.31
C ALA A 269 21.79 -13.99 -28.65
N PHE A 270 22.34 -12.88 -28.14
CA PHE A 270 23.71 -12.45 -28.35
C PHE A 270 24.73 -13.30 -27.58
N PHE A 271 24.35 -13.87 -26.43
CA PHE A 271 25.21 -14.72 -25.60
C PHE A 271 25.01 -16.22 -25.83
N LYS A 272 24.21 -16.64 -26.82
CA LYS A 272 24.11 -18.01 -27.34
C LYS A 272 24.97 -18.16 -28.60
#